data_bec5d5902972f6398bc0342956c797e4
#
_entry.id   bec5d5902972f6398bc0342956c797e4
#
_cell.length_a   1.000
_cell.length_b   1.000
_cell.length_c   1.000
_cell.angle_alpha   90.00
_cell.angle_beta   90.00
_cell.angle_gamma   90.00
#
_symmetry.space_group_name_H-M   'P 1'
#
loop_
_entity.id
_entity.type
_entity.pdbx_description
1 polymer ?
#
loop_
_entity_poly.entity_id
_entity_poly.type
_entity_poly.pdbx_seq_one_letter_code
_entity_poly.pdbx_strand_id
1 'polypeptide(L)'
;MAYARHAWCAIALVFAQPIAVHAVTPAPAPTAQAMRIVAVVNGDVVSNSDVENRTRLFALSTGLPVTQEILDRLKQQITRQLIDEKLRMQEVQRRHIVIPDKAIASSIHDIEARNSLPEGALRQKLSVGGAGYRTLIDQIRTQLGWTQVLREQLGDQIKVTDAEVAEQQRLMAAMVGKPEYRVGEIFIPVDDPAVAADAQRFAETVINELRAGAPFPVVAAQFSQNQTALAGGALGWVQPNQLDPEVARLITEMPPGAISNPVKVPGGISIVTLQGKREIGRDVGTAVSLRQMFLPFPSTLNPQAPTEQQRQVLEKARSISASVHSCDQMEQVAKENNSPRPPDPGEVKLETVNPPAFRQVLGSLPFDRASQPLVANDGIAVIIVCSREQKNLAQQSKQEVQAQLLNERVELLSRQLLANLRRHSTIDLRPSGA
;
A
#
# COMPACT_ATOMS: atom_id res chain seq x y z
N MET A 1 -32.42 22.84 81.22
CA MET A 1 -33.67 22.08 81.48
C MET A 1 -33.55 20.89 80.48
N ALA A 2 -33.05 19.81 80.91
CA ALA A 2 -33.70 18.68 81.64
C ALA A 2 -34.63 17.90 80.70
N TYR A 3 -34.33 16.67 80.60
CA TYR A 3 -34.99 15.35 80.56
C TYR A 3 -34.79 14.67 79.12
N ALA A 4 -34.47 13.46 79.02
CA ALA A 4 -34.19 12.23 79.73
C ALA A 4 -34.38 11.04 78.75
N ARG A 5 -33.44 10.19 78.72
CA ARG A 5 -33.41 8.74 78.51
C ARG A 5 -34.69 8.06 78.02
N HIS A 6 -34.58 7.19 77.04
CA HIS A 6 -34.97 5.77 77.16
C HIS A 6 -34.25 4.91 76.14
N ALA A 7 -33.48 3.95 76.57
CA ALA A 7 -32.85 2.89 75.79
C ALA A 7 -33.88 1.80 75.50
N TRP A 8 -33.94 1.36 74.23
CA TRP A 8 -34.57 0.10 73.89
C TRP A 8 -33.59 -0.72 73.04
N CYS A 9 -33.18 -1.86 73.63
CA CYS A 9 -32.48 -2.94 72.95
C CYS A 9 -33.38 -3.54 71.87
N ALA A 10 -33.00 -3.52 70.63
CA ALA A 10 -33.59 -4.33 69.60
C ALA A 10 -32.57 -5.40 69.19
N ILE A 11 -32.89 -6.64 69.46
CA ILE A 11 -32.18 -7.85 69.10
C ILE A 11 -32.27 -7.99 67.55
N ALA A 12 -31.14 -7.82 66.86
CA ALA A 12 -31.08 -8.09 65.41
C ALA A 12 -30.89 -9.59 65.18
N LEU A 13 -31.95 -10.24 64.71
CA LEU A 13 -31.89 -11.59 64.13
C LEU A 13 -31.11 -11.52 62.79
N VAL A 14 -29.90 -12.06 62.74
CA VAL A 14 -29.11 -12.26 61.52
C VAL A 14 -29.71 -13.45 60.79
N PHE A 15 -30.45 -13.13 59.70
CA PHE A 15 -30.82 -14.14 58.70
C PHE A 15 -29.58 -14.45 57.84
N ALA A 16 -28.99 -15.63 58.06
CA ALA A 16 -27.99 -16.19 57.17
C ALA A 16 -28.67 -16.54 55.82
N GLN A 17 -28.47 -15.74 54.82
CA GLN A 17 -28.83 -16.08 53.43
C GLN A 17 -27.82 -17.08 52.86
N PRO A 18 -28.26 -18.18 52.23
CA PRO A 18 -27.34 -19.07 51.55
C PRO A 18 -26.77 -18.36 50.32
N ILE A 19 -25.45 -18.19 50.28
CA ILE A 19 -24.71 -17.72 49.10
C ILE A 19 -24.86 -18.81 48.03
N ALA A 20 -25.71 -18.56 47.01
CA ALA A 20 -25.79 -19.40 45.83
C ALA A 20 -24.46 -19.25 45.06
N VAL A 21 -23.59 -20.23 45.17
CA VAL A 21 -22.40 -20.37 44.34
C VAL A 21 -22.90 -20.63 42.92
N HIS A 22 -22.95 -19.57 42.10
CA HIS A 22 -23.15 -19.74 40.66
C HIS A 22 -21.88 -20.42 40.11
N ALA A 23 -22.04 -21.69 39.71
CA ALA A 23 -21.04 -22.39 38.95
C ALA A 23 -20.79 -21.57 37.65
N VAL A 24 -19.64 -20.89 37.57
CA VAL A 24 -19.16 -20.25 36.34
C VAL A 24 -18.92 -21.41 35.40
N THR A 25 -19.83 -21.62 34.46
CA THR A 25 -19.59 -22.50 33.31
C THR A 25 -18.36 -21.95 32.59
N PRO A 26 -17.27 -22.74 32.43
CA PRO A 26 -16.12 -22.29 31.69
C PRO A 26 -16.60 -21.93 30.30
N ALA A 27 -16.25 -20.69 29.82
CA ALA A 27 -16.48 -20.29 28.46
C ALA A 27 -15.91 -21.37 27.53
N PRO A 28 -16.64 -21.79 26.49
CA PRO A 28 -16.13 -22.77 25.56
C PRO A 28 -14.76 -22.29 25.09
N ALA A 29 -13.74 -23.12 25.27
CA ALA A 29 -12.40 -22.86 24.72
C ALA A 29 -12.59 -22.56 23.24
N PRO A 30 -11.85 -21.55 22.67
CA PRO A 30 -11.93 -21.25 21.26
C PRO A 30 -11.67 -22.56 20.52
N THR A 31 -12.68 -23.04 19.80
CA THR A 31 -12.58 -24.24 18.98
C THR A 31 -11.40 -24.02 18.06
N ALA A 32 -10.34 -24.81 18.26
CA ALA A 32 -9.22 -24.84 17.32
C ALA A 32 -9.83 -25.13 15.95
N GLN A 33 -9.91 -24.13 15.09
CA GLN A 33 -10.42 -24.33 13.74
C GLN A 33 -9.56 -25.43 13.12
N ALA A 34 -10.17 -26.56 12.80
CA ALA A 34 -9.48 -27.70 12.25
C ALA A 34 -8.68 -27.22 11.03
N MET A 35 -7.39 -27.50 11.01
CA MET A 35 -6.51 -27.10 9.90
C MET A 35 -7.01 -27.83 8.66
N ARG A 36 -7.62 -27.08 7.75
CA ARG A 36 -8.23 -27.62 6.53
C ARG A 36 -7.29 -27.33 5.36
N ILE A 37 -7.10 -28.33 4.52
CA ILE A 37 -6.33 -28.19 3.28
C ILE A 37 -7.21 -27.51 2.24
N VAL A 38 -6.70 -26.42 1.63
CA VAL A 38 -7.35 -25.66 0.56
C VAL A 38 -6.78 -26.03 -0.80
N ALA A 39 -5.47 -26.27 -0.86
CA ALA A 39 -4.80 -26.76 -2.06
C ALA A 39 -3.59 -27.63 -1.70
N VAL A 40 -3.21 -28.50 -2.64
CA VAL A 40 -1.95 -29.25 -2.61
C VAL A 40 -1.20 -28.96 -3.90
N VAL A 41 0.08 -28.56 -3.80
CA VAL A 41 0.93 -28.18 -4.93
C VAL A 41 2.18 -29.06 -4.93
N ASN A 42 2.27 -30.03 -5.82
CA ASN A 42 3.36 -31.01 -5.87
C ASN A 42 3.66 -31.69 -4.50
N GLY A 43 2.62 -31.91 -3.69
CA GLY A 43 2.74 -32.45 -2.34
C GLY A 43 2.81 -31.41 -1.22
N ASP A 44 3.11 -30.15 -1.49
CA ASP A 44 3.07 -29.07 -0.50
C ASP A 44 1.64 -28.59 -0.23
N VAL A 45 1.32 -28.42 1.03
CA VAL A 45 -0.03 -28.05 1.47
C VAL A 45 -0.16 -26.52 1.54
N VAL A 46 -1.32 -26.03 1.11
CA VAL A 46 -1.85 -24.68 1.41
C VAL A 46 -3.08 -24.87 2.30
N SER A 47 -3.01 -24.39 3.53
CA SER A 47 -4.08 -24.52 4.50
C SER A 47 -5.01 -23.30 4.49
N ASN A 48 -6.20 -23.45 5.09
CA ASN A 48 -7.11 -22.31 5.35
C ASN A 48 -6.46 -21.24 6.23
N SER A 49 -5.62 -21.65 7.19
CA SER A 49 -4.87 -20.71 8.02
C SER A 49 -3.86 -19.87 7.21
N ASP A 50 -3.19 -20.48 6.23
CA ASP A 50 -2.28 -19.76 5.33
C ASP A 50 -3.06 -18.72 4.52
N VAL A 51 -4.22 -19.10 3.98
CA VAL A 51 -5.10 -18.21 3.22
C VAL A 51 -5.59 -17.06 4.10
N GLU A 52 -6.09 -17.34 5.30
CA GLU A 52 -6.59 -16.30 6.22
C GLU A 52 -5.50 -15.32 6.64
N ASN A 53 -4.33 -15.82 7.06
CA ASN A 53 -3.21 -14.97 7.45
C ASN A 53 -2.73 -14.09 6.29
N ARG A 54 -2.63 -14.66 5.08
CA ARG A 54 -2.23 -13.90 3.89
C ARG A 54 -3.28 -12.88 3.49
N THR A 55 -4.56 -13.21 3.61
CA THR A 55 -5.67 -12.30 3.30
C THR A 55 -5.65 -11.09 4.23
N ARG A 56 -5.45 -11.32 5.54
CA ARG A 56 -5.30 -10.22 6.50
C ARG A 56 -4.06 -9.38 6.25
N LEU A 57 -2.93 -10.02 5.96
CA LEU A 57 -1.70 -9.32 5.59
C LEU A 57 -1.90 -8.42 4.36
N PHE A 58 -2.59 -8.95 3.35
CA PHE A 58 -2.94 -8.19 2.14
C PHE A 58 -3.83 -6.99 2.46
N ALA A 59 -4.93 -7.20 3.20
CA ALA A 59 -5.83 -6.11 3.59
C ALA A 59 -5.11 -5.01 4.38
N LEU A 60 -4.27 -5.38 5.34
CA LEU A 60 -3.48 -4.42 6.13
C LEU A 60 -2.46 -3.65 5.28
N SER A 61 -1.82 -4.30 4.31
CA SER A 61 -0.82 -3.66 3.44
C SER A 61 -1.44 -2.72 2.40
N THR A 62 -2.69 -2.97 2.00
CA THR A 62 -3.42 -2.16 1.02
C THR A 62 -4.36 -1.13 1.66
N GLY A 63 -4.48 -1.13 2.99
CA GLY A 63 -5.39 -0.24 3.71
C GLY A 63 -6.87 -0.60 3.57
N LEU A 64 -7.18 -1.82 3.10
CA LEU A 64 -8.57 -2.30 3.03
C LEU A 64 -9.10 -2.62 4.43
N PRO A 65 -10.41 -2.39 4.67
CA PRO A 65 -11.04 -2.79 5.93
C PRO A 65 -10.95 -4.30 6.15
N VAL A 66 -10.58 -4.71 7.37
CA VAL A 66 -10.48 -6.14 7.74
C VAL A 66 -11.88 -6.64 8.18
N THR A 67 -12.87 -6.57 7.28
CA THR A 67 -14.22 -7.12 7.50
C THR A 67 -14.31 -8.54 6.93
N GLN A 68 -15.20 -9.36 7.48
CA GLN A 68 -15.35 -10.75 7.04
C GLN A 68 -15.71 -10.84 5.57
N GLU A 69 -16.57 -9.96 5.08
CA GLU A 69 -17.01 -9.89 3.69
C GLU A 69 -15.83 -9.65 2.73
N ILE A 70 -14.98 -8.65 3.02
CA ILE A 70 -13.80 -8.36 2.21
C ILE A 70 -12.80 -9.51 2.27
N LEU A 71 -12.57 -10.08 3.45
CA LEU A 71 -11.69 -11.23 3.61
C LEU A 71 -12.19 -12.43 2.78
N ASP A 72 -13.49 -12.71 2.77
CA ASP A 72 -14.05 -13.83 2.03
C ASP A 72 -13.92 -13.64 0.51
N ARG A 73 -14.11 -12.43 0.01
CA ARG A 73 -13.88 -12.11 -1.42
C ARG A 73 -12.41 -12.26 -1.83
N LEU A 74 -11.49 -11.94 -0.96
CA LEU A 74 -10.06 -12.05 -1.21
C LEU A 74 -9.56 -13.51 -1.23
N LYS A 75 -10.21 -14.41 -0.48
CA LYS A 75 -9.73 -15.80 -0.27
C LYS A 75 -9.40 -16.51 -1.57
N GLN A 76 -10.24 -16.43 -2.58
CA GLN A 76 -10.03 -17.14 -3.84
C GLN A 76 -8.77 -16.65 -4.57
N GLN A 77 -8.60 -15.33 -4.64
CA GLN A 77 -7.42 -14.74 -5.27
C GLN A 77 -6.15 -15.01 -4.46
N ILE A 78 -6.22 -14.87 -3.15
CA ILE A 78 -5.10 -15.16 -2.24
C ILE A 78 -4.69 -16.62 -2.32
N THR A 79 -5.65 -17.55 -2.44
CA THR A 79 -5.36 -18.97 -2.66
C THR A 79 -4.52 -19.17 -3.93
N ARG A 80 -4.88 -18.52 -5.03
CA ARG A 80 -4.10 -18.58 -6.28
C ARG A 80 -2.70 -18.01 -6.11
N GLN A 81 -2.56 -16.91 -5.39
CA GLN A 81 -1.25 -16.31 -5.10
C GLN A 81 -0.38 -17.24 -4.24
N LEU A 82 -0.94 -17.90 -3.23
CA LEU A 82 -0.21 -18.86 -2.39
C LEU A 82 0.23 -20.09 -3.16
N ILE A 83 -0.58 -20.56 -4.12
CA ILE A 83 -0.18 -21.63 -5.05
C ILE A 83 1.03 -21.19 -5.87
N ASP A 84 1.01 -19.97 -6.42
CA ASP A 84 2.14 -19.42 -7.17
C ASP A 84 3.40 -19.26 -6.30
N GLU A 85 3.23 -18.84 -5.06
CA GLU A 85 4.35 -18.76 -4.11
C GLU A 85 4.93 -20.13 -3.79
N LYS A 86 4.11 -21.16 -3.64
CA LYS A 86 4.59 -22.54 -3.47
C LYS A 86 5.42 -22.98 -4.67
N LEU A 87 4.93 -22.77 -5.89
CA LEU A 87 5.66 -23.09 -7.12
C LEU A 87 7.00 -22.33 -7.21
N ARG A 88 7.01 -21.03 -6.90
CA ARG A 88 8.24 -20.24 -6.87
C ARG A 88 9.23 -20.75 -5.83
N MET A 89 8.75 -21.06 -4.62
CA MET A 89 9.62 -21.57 -3.56
C MET A 89 10.18 -22.94 -3.88
N GLN A 90 9.39 -23.82 -4.49
CA GLN A 90 9.87 -25.14 -4.97
C GLN A 90 10.96 -24.99 -6.03
N GLU A 91 10.83 -24.02 -6.93
CA GLU A 91 11.88 -23.73 -7.92
C GLU A 91 13.15 -23.17 -7.28
N VAL A 92 13.01 -22.30 -6.27
CA VAL A 92 14.13 -21.79 -5.45
C VAL A 92 14.86 -22.94 -4.78
N GLN A 93 14.13 -23.87 -4.17
CA GLN A 93 14.69 -25.07 -3.51
C GLN A 93 15.34 -26.02 -4.51
N ARG A 94 14.70 -26.26 -5.66
CA ARG A 94 15.23 -27.11 -6.73
C ARG A 94 16.59 -26.62 -7.26
N ARG A 95 16.78 -25.29 -7.27
CA ARG A 95 18.05 -24.64 -7.66
C ARG A 95 19.03 -24.49 -6.50
N HIS A 96 18.72 -25.00 -5.31
CA HIS A 96 19.55 -24.87 -4.11
C HIS A 96 19.90 -23.43 -3.74
N ILE A 97 19.01 -22.45 -4.06
CA ILE A 97 19.22 -21.06 -3.73
C ILE A 97 18.96 -20.85 -2.23
N VAL A 98 19.98 -20.38 -1.52
CA VAL A 98 19.92 -20.09 -0.09
C VAL A 98 19.64 -18.60 0.11
N ILE A 99 18.58 -18.27 0.85
CA ILE A 99 18.25 -16.90 1.21
C ILE A 99 18.73 -16.64 2.64
N PRO A 100 19.74 -15.78 2.84
CA PRO A 100 20.26 -15.48 4.18
C PRO A 100 19.21 -14.74 5.03
N ASP A 101 19.10 -15.09 6.30
CA ASP A 101 18.19 -14.40 7.24
C ASP A 101 18.51 -12.91 7.35
N LYS A 102 19.77 -12.51 7.19
CA LYS A 102 20.17 -11.09 7.11
C LYS A 102 19.47 -10.34 5.96
N ALA A 103 19.29 -10.97 4.80
CA ALA A 103 18.58 -10.35 3.67
C ALA A 103 17.08 -10.16 3.97
N ILE A 104 16.47 -11.12 4.69
CA ILE A 104 15.09 -10.99 5.15
C ILE A 104 14.97 -9.86 6.17
N ALA A 105 15.88 -9.79 7.15
CA ALA A 105 15.91 -8.74 8.15
C ALA A 105 16.09 -7.35 7.51
N SER A 106 16.98 -7.23 6.52
CA SER A 106 17.14 -5.98 5.76
C SER A 106 15.86 -5.58 5.04
N SER A 107 15.17 -6.52 4.40
CA SER A 107 13.88 -6.24 3.73
C SER A 107 12.79 -5.78 4.71
N ILE A 108 12.77 -6.34 5.92
CA ILE A 108 11.85 -5.90 6.98
C ILE A 108 12.17 -4.48 7.42
N HIS A 109 13.45 -4.20 7.67
CA HIS A 109 13.92 -2.86 8.01
C HIS A 109 13.55 -1.82 6.93
N ASP A 110 13.73 -2.17 5.65
CA ASP A 110 13.34 -1.30 4.53
C ASP A 110 11.82 -1.06 4.47
N ILE A 111 11.01 -2.05 4.84
CA ILE A 111 9.55 -1.89 4.94
C ILE A 111 9.21 -0.95 6.10
N GLU A 112 9.84 -1.12 7.25
CA GLU A 112 9.65 -0.24 8.42
C GLU A 112 10.04 1.20 8.10
N ALA A 113 11.21 1.40 7.51
CA ALA A 113 11.71 2.72 7.11
C ALA A 113 10.77 3.42 6.11
N ARG A 114 10.32 2.73 5.07
CA ARG A 114 9.39 3.28 4.06
C ARG A 114 8.02 3.64 4.64
N ASN A 115 7.59 2.95 5.69
CA ASN A 115 6.33 3.22 6.38
C ASN A 115 6.50 4.13 7.62
N SER A 116 7.68 4.71 7.82
CA SER A 116 8.03 5.54 8.98
C SER A 116 7.72 4.85 10.33
N LEU A 117 7.99 3.54 10.39
CA LEU A 117 7.80 2.73 11.58
C LEU A 117 9.16 2.57 12.31
N PRO A 118 9.17 2.61 13.65
CA PRO A 118 10.34 2.23 14.43
C PRO A 118 10.73 0.77 14.15
N GLU A 119 12.01 0.45 14.38
CA GLU A 119 12.51 -0.92 14.25
C GLU A 119 11.70 -1.90 15.13
N GLY A 120 11.25 -3.02 14.57
CA GLY A 120 10.44 -4.04 15.23
C GLY A 120 8.94 -3.71 15.35
N ALA A 121 8.51 -2.48 15.03
CA ALA A 121 7.10 -2.08 15.14
C ALA A 121 6.19 -2.78 14.13
N LEU A 122 6.73 -3.20 12.98
CA LEU A 122 5.96 -3.93 11.97
C LEU A 122 5.40 -5.24 12.53
N ARG A 123 6.17 -5.97 13.33
CA ARG A 123 5.72 -7.20 13.98
C ARG A 123 4.51 -6.96 14.89
N GLN A 124 4.56 -5.91 15.70
CA GLN A 124 3.46 -5.53 16.59
C GLN A 124 2.23 -5.11 15.78
N LYS A 125 2.40 -4.28 14.75
CA LYS A 125 1.30 -3.82 13.88
C LYS A 125 0.58 -4.98 13.21
N LEU A 126 1.31 -5.97 12.68
CA LEU A 126 0.73 -7.17 12.10
C LEU A 126 -0.01 -8.01 13.13
N SER A 127 0.54 -8.20 14.33
CA SER A 127 -0.10 -8.94 15.41
C SER A 127 -1.44 -8.30 15.83
N VAL A 128 -1.48 -6.98 16.00
CA VAL A 128 -2.72 -6.24 16.30
C VAL A 128 -3.75 -6.39 15.18
N GLY A 129 -3.30 -6.40 13.91
CA GLY A 129 -4.17 -6.63 12.74
C GLY A 129 -4.56 -8.11 12.53
N GLY A 130 -4.12 -9.01 13.41
CA GLY A 130 -4.41 -10.44 13.32
C GLY A 130 -3.71 -11.16 12.15
N ALA A 131 -2.66 -10.58 11.58
CA ALA A 131 -1.84 -11.21 10.55
C ALA A 131 -0.57 -11.84 11.15
N GLY A 132 -0.26 -13.06 10.73
CA GLY A 132 0.92 -13.78 11.20
C GLY A 132 2.21 -13.14 10.67
N TYR A 133 3.14 -12.76 11.56
CA TYR A 133 4.45 -12.23 11.16
C TYR A 133 5.25 -13.22 10.29
N ARG A 134 5.12 -14.52 10.55
CA ARG A 134 5.74 -15.58 9.74
C ARG A 134 5.27 -15.53 8.29
N THR A 135 4.00 -15.23 8.05
CA THR A 135 3.44 -15.09 6.70
C THR A 135 4.17 -14.01 5.88
N LEU A 136 4.53 -12.89 6.51
CA LEU A 136 5.35 -11.86 5.87
C LEU A 136 6.77 -12.35 5.60
N ILE A 137 7.41 -13.04 6.56
CA ILE A 137 8.75 -13.61 6.37
C ILE A 137 8.78 -14.58 5.20
N ASP A 138 7.81 -15.47 5.11
CA ASP A 138 7.72 -16.48 4.03
C ASP A 138 7.49 -15.82 2.67
N GLN A 139 6.69 -14.74 2.63
CA GLN A 139 6.52 -13.93 1.42
C GLN A 139 7.82 -13.26 0.98
N ILE A 140 8.54 -12.62 1.90
CA ILE A 140 9.83 -11.97 1.62
C ILE A 140 10.85 -13.00 1.15
N ARG A 141 10.93 -14.14 1.81
CA ARG A 141 11.83 -15.24 1.44
C ARG A 141 11.56 -15.73 0.02
N THR A 142 10.29 -15.95 -0.31
CA THR A 142 9.88 -16.35 -1.67
C THR A 142 10.23 -15.30 -2.70
N GLN A 143 9.97 -14.03 -2.39
CA GLN A 143 10.29 -12.90 -3.27
C GLN A 143 11.78 -12.77 -3.56
N LEU A 144 12.62 -12.83 -2.53
CA LEU A 144 14.08 -12.76 -2.65
C LEU A 144 14.62 -13.96 -3.45
N GLY A 145 14.14 -15.16 -3.13
CA GLY A 145 14.52 -16.37 -3.83
C GLY A 145 14.13 -16.34 -5.30
N TRP A 146 12.91 -15.93 -5.59
CA TRP A 146 12.44 -15.79 -6.96
C TRP A 146 13.23 -14.75 -7.77
N THR A 147 13.58 -13.64 -7.16
CA THR A 147 14.45 -12.63 -7.79
C THR A 147 15.82 -13.24 -8.16
N GLN A 148 16.36 -14.11 -7.32
CA GLN A 148 17.62 -14.79 -7.61
C GLN A 148 17.44 -15.82 -8.75
N VAL A 149 16.35 -16.60 -8.76
CA VAL A 149 16.01 -17.51 -9.87
C VAL A 149 15.97 -16.76 -11.20
N LEU A 150 15.27 -15.61 -11.22
CA LEU A 150 15.16 -14.79 -12.43
C LEU A 150 16.53 -14.25 -12.87
N ARG A 151 17.36 -13.82 -11.93
CA ARG A 151 18.71 -13.33 -12.22
C ARG A 151 19.58 -14.42 -12.83
N GLU A 152 19.54 -15.63 -12.29
CA GLU A 152 20.29 -16.78 -12.82
C GLU A 152 19.77 -17.21 -14.20
N GLN A 153 18.44 -17.22 -14.38
CA GLN A 153 17.82 -17.60 -15.65
C GLN A 153 18.09 -16.63 -16.78
N LEU A 154 18.10 -15.32 -16.46
CA LEU A 154 18.29 -14.26 -17.43
C LEU A 154 19.75 -14.12 -17.85
N GLY A 155 20.72 -14.33 -16.95
CA GLY A 155 22.13 -14.19 -17.25
C GLY A 155 22.42 -12.92 -18.08
N ASP A 156 23.12 -13.08 -19.20
CA ASP A 156 23.43 -11.98 -20.12
C ASP A 156 22.24 -11.45 -20.95
N GLN A 157 21.11 -12.17 -20.97
CA GLN A 157 19.90 -11.76 -21.72
C GLN A 157 19.18 -10.56 -21.09
N ILE A 158 19.58 -10.13 -19.90
CA ILE A 158 19.02 -8.95 -19.22
C ILE A 158 19.49 -7.63 -19.86
N LYS A 159 20.57 -7.65 -20.65
CA LYS A 159 21.15 -6.41 -21.19
C LYS A 159 20.16 -5.72 -22.13
N VAL A 160 19.66 -4.57 -21.70
CA VAL A 160 18.95 -3.64 -22.56
C VAL A 160 20.00 -2.87 -23.37
N THR A 161 19.92 -2.96 -24.68
CA THR A 161 20.87 -2.30 -25.60
C THR A 161 20.54 -0.83 -25.79
N ASP A 162 21.54 -0.03 -26.17
CA ASP A 162 21.34 1.38 -26.51
C ASP A 162 20.35 1.57 -27.67
N ALA A 163 20.30 0.62 -28.59
CA ALA A 163 19.37 0.64 -29.73
C ALA A 163 17.90 0.46 -29.23
N GLU A 164 17.66 -0.45 -28.30
CA GLU A 164 16.33 -0.64 -27.70
C GLU A 164 15.88 0.59 -26.92
N VAL A 165 16.79 1.21 -26.17
CA VAL A 165 16.50 2.46 -25.46
C VAL A 165 16.17 3.59 -26.45
N ALA A 166 16.94 3.74 -27.51
CA ALA A 166 16.70 4.76 -28.53
C ALA A 166 15.36 4.55 -29.26
N GLU A 167 15.03 3.30 -29.58
CA GLU A 167 13.72 2.97 -30.19
C GLU A 167 12.56 3.27 -29.22
N GLN A 168 12.68 2.89 -27.95
CA GLN A 168 11.66 3.21 -26.95
C GLN A 168 11.49 4.73 -26.78
N GLN A 169 12.59 5.47 -26.72
CA GLN A 169 12.54 6.95 -26.67
C GLN A 169 11.87 7.53 -27.93
N ARG A 170 12.12 6.97 -29.11
CA ARG A 170 11.45 7.38 -30.36
C ARG A 170 9.94 7.12 -30.30
N LEU A 171 9.51 5.94 -29.82
CA LEU A 171 8.11 5.61 -29.65
C LEU A 171 7.43 6.56 -28.64
N MET A 172 8.09 6.84 -27.52
CA MET A 172 7.60 7.80 -26.53
C MET A 172 7.48 9.21 -27.14
N ALA A 173 8.47 9.66 -27.92
CA ALA A 173 8.43 10.96 -28.61
C ALA A 173 7.25 11.06 -29.59
N ALA A 174 6.91 9.98 -30.29
CA ALA A 174 5.75 9.93 -31.18
C ALA A 174 4.39 10.00 -30.45
N MET A 175 4.40 9.76 -29.15
CA MET A 175 3.21 9.86 -28.29
C MET A 175 3.06 11.22 -27.60
N VAL A 176 4.11 12.06 -27.63
CA VAL A 176 4.10 13.38 -27.00
C VAL A 176 2.93 14.23 -27.49
N GLY A 177 2.20 14.83 -26.57
CA GLY A 177 1.04 15.67 -26.84
C GLY A 177 -0.28 14.90 -27.02
N LYS A 178 -0.28 13.57 -27.05
CA LYS A 178 -1.52 12.80 -27.02
C LYS A 178 -2.12 12.81 -25.63
N PRO A 179 -3.47 12.86 -25.50
CA PRO A 179 -4.12 12.85 -24.20
C PRO A 179 -4.01 11.49 -23.53
N GLU A 180 -3.83 11.50 -22.23
CA GLU A 180 -3.80 10.34 -21.34
C GLU A 180 -4.64 10.62 -20.09
N TYR A 181 -5.37 9.61 -19.66
CA TYR A 181 -6.37 9.74 -18.60
C TYR A 181 -6.07 8.75 -17.48
N ARG A 182 -6.11 9.22 -16.23
CA ARG A 182 -6.01 8.34 -15.06
C ARG A 182 -7.40 7.89 -14.68
N VAL A 183 -7.69 6.61 -14.91
CA VAL A 183 -9.03 6.03 -14.83
C VAL A 183 -9.11 4.98 -13.73
N GLY A 184 -10.21 4.99 -12.99
CA GLY A 184 -10.65 3.86 -12.17
C GLY A 184 -11.93 3.26 -12.75
N GLU A 185 -12.11 1.93 -12.66
CA GLU A 185 -13.23 1.20 -13.20
C GLU A 185 -13.81 0.21 -12.20
N ILE A 186 -15.13 0.20 -12.11
CA ILE A 186 -15.93 -0.87 -11.48
C ILE A 186 -16.67 -1.59 -12.58
N PHE A 187 -16.35 -2.87 -12.79
CA PHE A 187 -16.98 -3.69 -13.81
C PHE A 187 -17.94 -4.72 -13.19
N ILE A 188 -19.18 -4.75 -13.69
CA ILE A 188 -20.25 -5.67 -13.30
C ILE A 188 -20.57 -6.53 -14.52
N PRO A 189 -20.23 -7.83 -14.53
CA PRO A 189 -20.44 -8.69 -15.69
C PRO A 189 -21.93 -8.97 -15.91
N VAL A 190 -22.29 -9.15 -17.18
CA VAL A 190 -23.61 -9.61 -17.65
C VAL A 190 -23.35 -10.75 -18.62
N ASP A 191 -23.28 -11.96 -18.08
CA ASP A 191 -23.01 -13.16 -18.88
C ASP A 191 -24.28 -13.71 -19.57
N ASP A 192 -25.44 -13.41 -19.00
CA ASP A 192 -26.74 -13.83 -19.55
C ASP A 192 -27.65 -12.59 -19.73
N PRO A 193 -28.22 -12.38 -20.92
CA PRO A 193 -29.19 -11.31 -21.17
C PRO A 193 -30.39 -11.31 -20.22
N ALA A 194 -30.78 -12.48 -19.69
CA ALA A 194 -31.91 -12.61 -18.76
C ALA A 194 -31.64 -11.87 -17.42
N VAL A 195 -30.39 -11.76 -17.00
CA VAL A 195 -30.00 -11.06 -15.75
C VAL A 195 -29.56 -9.60 -15.96
N ALA A 196 -29.65 -9.10 -17.19
CA ALA A 196 -29.19 -7.73 -17.51
C ALA A 196 -29.94 -6.64 -16.71
N ALA A 197 -31.24 -6.84 -16.46
CA ALA A 197 -32.03 -5.90 -15.66
C ALA A 197 -31.61 -5.89 -14.18
N ASP A 198 -31.22 -7.04 -13.63
CA ASP A 198 -30.73 -7.16 -12.25
C ASP A 198 -29.36 -6.54 -12.12
N ALA A 199 -28.47 -6.78 -13.08
CA ALA A 199 -27.14 -6.16 -13.13
C ALA A 199 -27.24 -4.63 -13.26
N GLN A 200 -28.21 -4.11 -14.02
CA GLN A 200 -28.45 -2.67 -14.12
C GLN A 200 -28.89 -2.08 -12.77
N ARG A 201 -29.87 -2.72 -12.08
CA ARG A 201 -30.30 -2.28 -10.73
C ARG A 201 -29.15 -2.35 -9.72
N PHE A 202 -28.33 -3.37 -9.83
CA PHE A 202 -27.14 -3.48 -8.98
C PHE A 202 -26.14 -2.36 -9.26
N ALA A 203 -25.86 -2.03 -10.53
CA ALA A 203 -25.02 -0.90 -10.90
C ALA A 203 -25.56 0.44 -10.39
N GLU A 204 -26.89 0.62 -10.37
CA GLU A 204 -27.54 1.79 -9.77
C GLU A 204 -27.35 1.85 -8.25
N THR A 205 -27.37 0.73 -7.56
CA THR A 205 -27.04 0.66 -6.14
C THR A 205 -25.60 1.08 -5.89
N VAL A 206 -24.65 0.54 -6.67
CA VAL A 206 -23.22 0.87 -6.56
C VAL A 206 -22.96 2.36 -6.80
N ILE A 207 -23.57 2.97 -7.83
CA ILE A 207 -23.40 4.42 -8.06
C ILE A 207 -24.01 5.27 -6.96
N ASN A 208 -25.09 4.83 -6.33
CA ASN A 208 -25.70 5.55 -5.21
C ASN A 208 -24.80 5.53 -3.97
N GLU A 209 -24.10 4.44 -3.68
CA GLU A 209 -23.10 4.39 -2.61
C GLU A 209 -21.94 5.35 -2.87
N LEU A 210 -21.45 5.38 -4.12
CA LEU A 210 -20.40 6.34 -4.52
C LEU A 210 -20.86 7.79 -4.38
N ARG A 211 -22.10 8.10 -4.75
CA ARG A 211 -22.69 9.44 -4.58
C ARG A 211 -22.94 9.82 -3.11
N ALA A 212 -23.16 8.83 -2.26
CA ALA A 212 -23.25 9.02 -0.82
C ALA A 212 -21.88 9.27 -0.15
N GLY A 213 -20.77 9.24 -0.93
CA GLY A 213 -19.43 9.56 -0.47
C GLY A 213 -18.56 8.34 -0.14
N ALA A 214 -18.99 7.13 -0.47
CA ALA A 214 -18.14 5.96 -0.31
C ALA A 214 -16.89 6.09 -1.22
N PRO A 215 -15.68 5.78 -0.71
CA PRO A 215 -14.46 5.89 -1.49
C PRO A 215 -14.48 4.92 -2.68
N PHE A 216 -14.24 5.41 -3.89
CA PHE A 216 -14.26 4.59 -5.11
C PHE A 216 -13.39 3.31 -5.01
N PRO A 217 -12.15 3.35 -4.47
CA PRO A 217 -11.34 2.14 -4.34
C PRO A 217 -11.97 1.05 -3.45
N VAL A 218 -12.69 1.46 -2.39
CA VAL A 218 -13.37 0.53 -1.47
C VAL A 218 -14.55 -0.13 -2.18
N VAL A 219 -15.35 0.67 -2.87
CA VAL A 219 -16.53 0.20 -3.65
C VAL A 219 -16.05 -0.70 -4.80
N ALA A 220 -14.95 -0.36 -5.47
CA ALA A 220 -14.35 -1.20 -6.51
C ALA A 220 -13.88 -2.54 -5.95
N ALA A 221 -13.17 -2.55 -4.83
CA ALA A 221 -12.73 -3.79 -4.18
C ALA A 221 -13.92 -4.66 -3.74
N GLN A 222 -15.03 -4.03 -3.38
CA GLN A 222 -16.24 -4.70 -2.90
C GLN A 222 -17.13 -5.25 -4.02
N PHE A 223 -17.31 -4.52 -5.11
CA PHE A 223 -18.34 -4.81 -6.11
C PHE A 223 -17.82 -5.11 -7.52
N SER A 224 -16.60 -4.70 -7.86
CA SER A 224 -16.04 -4.95 -9.18
C SER A 224 -15.59 -6.40 -9.35
N GLN A 225 -15.84 -6.96 -10.53
CA GLN A 225 -15.29 -8.27 -10.92
C GLN A 225 -14.10 -8.16 -11.88
N ASN A 226 -13.63 -6.95 -12.15
CA ASN A 226 -12.40 -6.75 -12.91
C ASN A 226 -11.16 -7.22 -12.12
N GLN A 227 -10.11 -7.61 -12.83
CA GLN A 227 -8.82 -7.99 -12.21
C GLN A 227 -8.22 -6.87 -11.35
N THR A 228 -8.53 -5.60 -11.66
CA THR A 228 -8.10 -4.42 -10.92
C THR A 228 -8.93 -4.13 -9.66
N ALA A 229 -10.00 -4.88 -9.39
CA ALA A 229 -10.90 -4.65 -8.25
C ALA A 229 -10.15 -4.46 -6.94
N LEU A 230 -9.18 -5.36 -6.65
CA LEU A 230 -8.39 -5.33 -5.42
C LEU A 230 -7.32 -4.25 -5.39
N ALA A 231 -7.00 -3.67 -6.56
CA ALA A 231 -6.19 -2.46 -6.67
C ALA A 231 -7.08 -1.18 -6.67
N GLY A 232 -8.31 -1.29 -6.13
CA GLY A 232 -9.27 -0.20 -6.09
C GLY A 232 -9.87 0.17 -7.44
N GLY A 233 -9.88 -0.76 -8.39
CA GLY A 233 -10.35 -0.55 -9.77
C GLY A 233 -9.40 0.28 -10.63
N ALA A 234 -8.18 0.55 -10.19
CA ALA A 234 -7.25 1.43 -10.88
C ALA A 234 -6.76 0.82 -12.21
N LEU A 235 -7.10 1.45 -13.33
CA LEU A 235 -6.54 1.15 -14.64
C LEU A 235 -5.20 1.88 -14.89
N GLY A 236 -4.89 2.87 -14.04
CA GLY A 236 -3.71 3.72 -14.21
C GLY A 236 -3.91 4.80 -15.27
N TRP A 237 -2.81 5.26 -15.87
CA TRP A 237 -2.83 6.17 -17.01
C TRP A 237 -3.05 5.39 -18.31
N VAL A 238 -4.12 5.69 -19.01
CA VAL A 238 -4.55 5.01 -20.23
C VAL A 238 -4.91 6.01 -21.34
N GLN A 239 -4.72 5.59 -22.57
CA GLN A 239 -5.18 6.35 -23.74
C GLN A 239 -6.60 5.91 -24.14
N PRO A 240 -7.38 6.78 -24.82
CA PRO A 240 -8.74 6.43 -25.24
C PRO A 240 -8.85 5.14 -26.07
N ASN A 241 -7.85 4.84 -26.89
CA ASN A 241 -7.81 3.63 -27.72
C ASN A 241 -7.56 2.32 -26.94
N GLN A 242 -7.25 2.41 -25.66
CA GLN A 242 -7.06 1.27 -24.74
C GLN A 242 -8.33 0.94 -23.94
N LEU A 243 -9.35 1.77 -24.08
CA LEU A 243 -10.62 1.64 -23.37
C LEU A 243 -11.72 1.17 -24.33
N ASP A 244 -12.81 0.64 -23.77
CA ASP A 244 -14.03 0.44 -24.53
C ASP A 244 -14.48 1.77 -25.16
N PRO A 245 -14.98 1.80 -26.40
CA PRO A 245 -15.34 3.04 -27.12
C PRO A 245 -16.32 3.93 -26.36
N GLU A 246 -17.31 3.36 -25.66
CA GLU A 246 -18.27 4.13 -24.87
C GLU A 246 -17.63 4.74 -23.62
N VAL A 247 -16.76 3.98 -22.97
CA VAL A 247 -15.96 4.47 -21.83
C VAL A 247 -14.98 5.57 -22.30
N ALA A 248 -14.30 5.36 -23.41
CA ALA A 248 -13.38 6.32 -23.99
C ALA A 248 -14.05 7.67 -24.28
N ARG A 249 -15.24 7.62 -24.89
CA ARG A 249 -16.05 8.83 -25.17
C ARG A 249 -16.35 9.58 -23.89
N LEU A 250 -16.88 8.90 -22.87
CA LEU A 250 -17.22 9.51 -21.58
C LEU A 250 -16.02 10.12 -20.88
N ILE A 251 -14.91 9.40 -20.79
CA ILE A 251 -13.69 9.86 -20.12
C ILE A 251 -13.13 11.13 -20.76
N THR A 252 -13.27 11.28 -22.08
CA THR A 252 -12.79 12.48 -22.77
C THR A 252 -13.61 13.73 -22.44
N GLU A 253 -14.88 13.56 -22.11
CA GLU A 253 -15.84 14.64 -21.79
C GLU A 253 -15.91 14.95 -20.28
N MET A 254 -15.56 13.98 -19.41
CA MET A 254 -15.65 14.12 -17.96
C MET A 254 -14.61 15.08 -17.39
N PRO A 255 -14.96 15.86 -16.37
CA PRO A 255 -13.98 16.61 -15.58
C PRO A 255 -13.24 15.67 -14.60
N PRO A 256 -11.98 15.97 -14.25
CA PRO A 256 -11.26 15.24 -13.20
C PRO A 256 -12.03 15.24 -11.88
N GLY A 257 -12.07 14.10 -11.20
CA GLY A 257 -12.84 13.88 -9.97
C GLY A 257 -14.27 13.37 -10.19
N ALA A 258 -14.77 13.38 -11.43
CA ALA A 258 -16.11 12.90 -11.73
C ALA A 258 -16.19 11.37 -11.75
N ILE A 259 -17.41 10.87 -11.47
CA ILE A 259 -17.79 9.45 -11.58
C ILE A 259 -18.91 9.36 -12.62
N SER A 260 -18.82 8.42 -13.55
CA SER A 260 -19.84 8.22 -14.58
C SER A 260 -21.13 7.60 -14.03
N ASN A 261 -22.21 7.74 -14.77
CA ASN A 261 -23.33 6.82 -14.64
C ASN A 261 -22.91 5.41 -15.12
N PRO A 262 -23.66 4.35 -14.77
CA PRO A 262 -23.44 3.03 -15.33
C PRO A 262 -23.50 3.03 -16.86
N VAL A 263 -22.48 2.49 -17.52
CA VAL A 263 -22.30 2.44 -18.98
C VAL A 263 -22.32 0.99 -19.42
N LYS A 264 -23.10 0.70 -20.44
CA LYS A 264 -23.11 -0.64 -21.06
C LYS A 264 -21.86 -0.81 -21.92
N VAL A 265 -21.13 -1.87 -21.66
CA VAL A 265 -19.93 -2.28 -22.40
C VAL A 265 -20.06 -3.76 -22.80
N PRO A 266 -19.25 -4.25 -23.74
CA PRO A 266 -19.22 -5.67 -24.04
C PRO A 266 -19.00 -6.53 -22.79
N GLY A 267 -19.89 -7.47 -22.54
CA GLY A 267 -19.83 -8.38 -21.39
C GLY A 267 -20.32 -7.82 -20.06
N GLY A 268 -20.82 -6.55 -20.00
CA GLY A 268 -21.30 -6.03 -18.73
C GLY A 268 -21.63 -4.55 -18.66
N ILE A 269 -21.46 -4.02 -17.47
CA ILE A 269 -21.70 -2.61 -17.14
C ILE A 269 -20.46 -2.07 -16.43
N SER A 270 -19.93 -0.94 -16.91
CA SER A 270 -18.83 -0.21 -16.29
C SER A 270 -19.32 1.06 -15.60
N ILE A 271 -18.76 1.34 -14.42
CA ILE A 271 -18.83 2.63 -13.74
C ILE A 271 -17.39 3.13 -13.65
N VAL A 272 -17.09 4.30 -14.24
CA VAL A 272 -15.74 4.81 -14.31
C VAL A 272 -15.57 6.12 -13.57
N THR A 273 -14.37 6.35 -13.04
CA THR A 273 -13.98 7.64 -12.48
C THR A 273 -12.77 8.19 -13.22
N LEU A 274 -12.82 9.48 -13.54
CA LEU A 274 -11.67 10.19 -14.07
C LEU A 274 -10.91 10.85 -12.91
N GLN A 275 -9.73 10.32 -12.58
CA GLN A 275 -8.88 10.84 -11.50
C GLN A 275 -7.95 11.96 -11.97
N GLY A 276 -7.61 11.99 -13.26
CA GLY A 276 -6.72 13.00 -13.83
C GLY A 276 -6.66 12.94 -15.34
N LYS A 277 -6.24 14.04 -15.94
CA LYS A 277 -5.99 14.19 -17.38
C LYS A 277 -4.64 14.85 -17.59
N ARG A 278 -3.84 14.34 -18.51
CA ARG A 278 -2.57 14.94 -18.90
C ARG A 278 -2.28 14.72 -20.39
N GLU A 279 -1.30 15.43 -20.91
CA GLU A 279 -0.72 15.14 -22.21
C GLU A 279 0.58 14.35 -22.02
N ILE A 280 0.73 13.27 -22.76
CA ILE A 280 1.93 12.43 -22.73
C ILE A 280 3.15 13.28 -23.05
N GLY A 281 4.21 13.12 -22.26
CA GLY A 281 5.47 13.83 -22.44
C GLY A 281 5.41 15.34 -22.15
N ARG A 282 4.30 15.86 -21.63
CA ARG A 282 4.12 17.29 -21.27
C ARG A 282 3.64 17.43 -19.81
N ASP A 283 4.43 16.93 -18.89
CA ASP A 283 4.19 17.16 -17.45
C ASP A 283 5.12 18.29 -16.97
N VAL A 284 4.81 19.52 -17.37
CA VAL A 284 5.56 20.69 -16.90
C VAL A 284 5.21 20.95 -15.44
N GLY A 285 6.20 20.88 -14.60
CA GLY A 285 6.08 21.13 -13.18
C GLY A 285 7.35 21.73 -12.59
N THR A 286 7.26 22.21 -11.36
CA THR A 286 8.41 22.74 -10.66
C THR A 286 9.13 21.62 -9.95
N ALA A 287 10.30 21.24 -10.45
CA ALA A 287 11.20 20.31 -9.79
C ALA A 287 11.98 21.05 -8.68
N VAL A 288 11.93 20.54 -7.48
CA VAL A 288 12.66 21.07 -6.34
C VAL A 288 13.66 20.01 -5.87
N SER A 289 14.95 20.33 -5.92
CA SER A 289 15.99 19.58 -5.22
C SER A 289 16.16 20.17 -3.83
N LEU A 290 16.13 19.34 -2.81
CA LEU A 290 16.28 19.80 -1.43
C LEU A 290 17.20 18.87 -0.64
N ARG A 291 17.70 19.36 0.48
CA ARG A 291 18.30 18.53 1.51
C ARG A 291 17.52 18.69 2.81
N GLN A 292 17.44 17.62 3.58
CA GLN A 292 16.66 17.59 4.81
C GLN A 292 17.43 16.93 5.94
N MET A 293 17.12 17.38 7.13
CA MET A 293 17.46 16.69 8.37
C MET A 293 16.18 16.49 9.17
N PHE A 294 16.02 15.34 9.77
CA PHE A 294 14.89 15.02 10.63
C PHE A 294 15.36 14.61 12.03
N LEU A 295 14.79 15.24 13.03
CA LEU A 295 15.02 14.95 14.44
C LEU A 295 13.75 14.30 15.01
N PRO A 296 13.74 12.99 15.30
CA PRO A 296 12.56 12.31 15.80
C PRO A 296 12.25 12.71 17.26
N PHE A 297 10.97 12.74 17.61
CA PHE A 297 10.55 12.82 18.99
C PHE A 297 10.56 11.43 19.65
N PRO A 298 10.90 11.32 20.94
CA PRO A 298 10.83 10.06 21.67
C PRO A 298 9.41 9.55 21.91
N SER A 299 8.40 10.44 21.77
CA SER A 299 6.98 10.15 21.87
C SER A 299 6.18 11.09 21.00
N THR A 300 4.95 10.72 20.62
CA THR A 300 4.04 11.59 19.84
C THR A 300 3.86 12.95 20.51
N LEU A 301 3.98 14.02 19.74
CA LEU A 301 3.86 15.40 20.22
C LEU A 301 2.42 15.69 20.70
N ASN A 302 2.32 16.18 21.93
CA ASN A 302 1.13 16.91 22.37
C ASN A 302 1.44 18.42 22.29
N PRO A 303 0.87 19.16 21.33
CA PRO A 303 1.19 20.59 21.14
C PRO A 303 0.85 21.46 22.35
N GLN A 304 -0.11 21.05 23.18
CA GLN A 304 -0.54 21.80 24.36
C GLN A 304 0.35 21.56 25.59
N ALA A 305 1.07 20.42 25.62
CA ALA A 305 1.95 20.03 26.73
C ALA A 305 3.20 19.32 26.23
N PRO A 306 4.11 20.00 25.50
CA PRO A 306 5.34 19.39 25.01
C PRO A 306 6.27 19.05 26.17
N THR A 307 6.90 17.85 26.09
CA THR A 307 7.87 17.40 27.08
C THR A 307 9.16 18.21 27.02
N GLU A 308 9.96 18.15 28.07
CA GLU A 308 11.28 18.82 28.09
C GLU A 308 12.21 18.29 26.96
N GLN A 309 12.18 17.00 26.71
CA GLN A 309 12.95 16.40 25.60
C GLN A 309 12.50 16.93 24.24
N GLN A 310 11.19 17.10 24.02
CA GLN A 310 10.66 17.66 22.78
C GLN A 310 11.06 19.14 22.61
N ARG A 311 11.12 19.91 23.71
CA ARG A 311 11.63 21.29 23.69
C ARG A 311 13.11 21.34 23.31
N GLN A 312 13.92 20.44 23.87
CA GLN A 312 15.36 20.34 23.54
C GLN A 312 15.56 19.99 22.04
N VAL A 313 14.75 19.08 21.49
CA VAL A 313 14.76 18.78 20.06
C VAL A 313 14.43 20.02 19.23
N LEU A 314 13.47 20.84 19.65
CA LEU A 314 13.12 22.08 18.95
C LEU A 314 14.26 23.11 19.00
N GLU A 315 14.91 23.31 20.16
CA GLU A 315 16.06 24.21 20.27
C GLU A 315 17.24 23.74 19.40
N LYS A 316 17.50 22.43 19.37
CA LYS A 316 18.49 21.85 18.46
C LYS A 316 18.15 22.11 17.00
N ALA A 317 16.88 21.91 16.61
CA ALA A 317 16.44 22.20 15.25
C ALA A 317 16.57 23.71 14.88
N ARG A 318 16.30 24.61 15.82
CA ARG A 318 16.51 26.07 15.66
C ARG A 318 17.98 26.41 15.46
N SER A 319 18.87 25.85 16.27
CA SER A 319 20.32 26.05 16.14
C SER A 319 20.80 25.61 14.76
N ILE A 320 20.38 24.43 14.29
CA ILE A 320 20.70 23.93 12.96
C ILE A 320 20.14 24.81 11.86
N SER A 321 18.88 25.22 11.98
CA SER A 321 18.24 26.16 11.04
C SER A 321 19.02 27.47 10.90
N ALA A 322 19.61 27.96 11.98
CA ALA A 322 20.38 29.19 12.00
C ALA A 322 21.82 29.03 11.46
N SER A 323 22.40 27.84 11.53
CA SER A 323 23.81 27.60 11.21
C SER A 323 24.04 27.02 9.80
N VAL A 324 23.01 26.45 9.17
CA VAL A 324 23.12 25.77 7.86
C VAL A 324 22.78 26.73 6.73
N HIS A 325 23.74 26.93 5.81
CA HIS A 325 23.63 27.85 4.69
C HIS A 325 23.93 27.21 3.33
N SER A 326 24.16 25.90 3.28
CA SER A 326 24.34 25.18 2.02
C SER A 326 23.77 23.76 2.07
N CYS A 327 23.50 23.20 0.91
CA CYS A 327 23.00 21.83 0.78
C CYS A 327 24.00 20.80 1.30
N ASP A 328 25.29 20.99 1.04
CA ASP A 328 26.35 20.11 1.53
C ASP A 328 26.44 20.13 3.06
N GLN A 329 26.33 21.32 3.66
CA GLN A 329 26.27 21.45 5.11
C GLN A 329 25.06 20.74 5.71
N MET A 330 23.88 20.84 5.08
CA MET A 330 22.68 20.14 5.54
C MET A 330 22.86 18.61 5.48
N GLU A 331 23.47 18.12 4.41
CA GLU A 331 23.74 16.68 4.26
C GLU A 331 24.74 16.19 5.33
N GLN A 332 25.78 16.96 5.60
CA GLN A 332 26.74 16.65 6.64
C GLN A 332 26.09 16.64 8.04
N VAL A 333 25.34 17.70 8.37
CA VAL A 333 24.64 17.82 9.66
C VAL A 333 23.62 16.71 9.85
N ALA A 334 22.92 16.30 8.78
CA ALA A 334 21.97 15.18 8.84
C ALA A 334 22.68 13.84 9.13
N LYS A 335 23.86 13.59 8.56
CA LYS A 335 24.68 12.42 8.84
C LYS A 335 25.22 12.44 10.27
N GLU A 336 25.76 13.56 10.74
CA GLU A 336 26.31 13.73 12.10
C GLU A 336 25.22 13.53 13.19
N ASN A 337 23.98 13.89 12.89
CA ASN A 337 22.85 13.75 13.81
C ASN A 337 22.08 12.42 13.63
N ASN A 338 22.58 11.49 12.82
CA ASN A 338 21.94 10.20 12.54
C ASN A 338 20.46 10.37 12.12
N SER A 339 20.18 11.31 11.21
CA SER A 339 18.83 11.53 10.71
C SER A 339 18.24 10.22 10.18
N PRO A 340 17.08 9.77 10.67
CA PRO A 340 16.44 8.53 10.19
C PRO A 340 15.87 8.67 8.77
N ARG A 341 15.74 9.91 8.28
CA ARG A 341 15.32 10.17 6.90
C ARG A 341 16.54 10.46 6.03
N PRO A 342 16.57 9.98 4.77
CA PRO A 342 17.70 10.26 3.89
C PRO A 342 17.88 11.77 3.72
N PRO A 343 19.13 12.27 3.80
CA PRO A 343 19.39 13.69 3.62
C PRO A 343 18.97 14.21 2.24
N ASP A 344 19.12 13.38 1.23
CA ASP A 344 18.64 13.63 -0.13
C ASP A 344 17.43 12.73 -0.44
N PRO A 345 16.21 13.27 -0.48
CA PRO A 345 15.02 12.53 -0.85
C PRO A 345 14.85 12.41 -2.39
N GLY A 346 15.77 12.96 -3.18
CA GLY A 346 15.65 13.11 -4.62
C GLY A 346 14.88 14.37 -5.05
N GLU A 347 14.59 14.48 -6.34
CA GLU A 347 13.78 15.58 -6.86
C GLU A 347 12.30 15.40 -6.52
N VAL A 348 11.69 16.48 -6.03
CA VAL A 348 10.29 16.52 -5.62
C VAL A 348 9.52 17.46 -6.56
N LYS A 349 8.39 17.00 -7.09
CA LYS A 349 7.47 17.85 -7.85
C LYS A 349 6.68 18.72 -6.87
N LEU A 350 6.89 20.02 -6.90
CA LEU A 350 6.32 20.98 -5.95
C LEU A 350 4.78 20.89 -5.86
N GLU A 351 4.13 20.72 -7.00
CA GLU A 351 2.68 20.67 -7.12
C GLU A 351 2.05 19.47 -6.41
N THR A 352 2.82 18.38 -6.20
CA THR A 352 2.34 17.15 -5.53
C THR A 352 2.61 17.11 -4.04
N VAL A 353 3.33 18.11 -3.51
CA VAL A 353 3.69 18.15 -2.09
C VAL A 353 2.47 18.39 -1.21
N ASN A 354 2.27 17.54 -0.22
CA ASN A 354 1.27 17.66 0.82
C ASN A 354 1.94 17.67 2.21
N PRO A 355 1.40 18.43 3.18
CA PRO A 355 0.25 19.34 3.09
C PRO A 355 0.58 20.64 2.33
N PRO A 356 -0.44 21.44 1.93
CA PRO A 356 -0.23 22.70 1.19
C PRO A 356 0.71 23.71 1.86
N ALA A 357 0.72 23.76 3.18
CA ALA A 357 1.65 24.61 3.95
C ALA A 357 3.12 24.23 3.67
N PHE A 358 3.43 22.95 3.54
CA PHE A 358 4.77 22.47 3.21
C PHE A 358 5.16 22.84 1.78
N ARG A 359 4.21 22.72 0.84
CA ARG A 359 4.37 23.18 -0.54
C ARG A 359 4.73 24.67 -0.60
N GLN A 360 4.04 25.49 0.18
CA GLN A 360 4.30 26.92 0.25
C GLN A 360 5.73 27.21 0.75
N VAL A 361 6.17 26.52 1.78
CA VAL A 361 7.55 26.65 2.28
C VAL A 361 8.55 26.30 1.18
N LEU A 362 8.41 25.14 0.53
CA LEU A 362 9.29 24.73 -0.57
C LEU A 362 9.27 25.67 -1.76
N GLY A 363 8.10 26.26 -2.04
CA GLY A 363 7.92 27.24 -3.13
C GLY A 363 8.58 28.60 -2.87
N SER A 364 8.64 29.04 -1.61
CA SER A 364 9.08 30.39 -1.23
C SER A 364 10.42 30.45 -0.52
N LEU A 365 10.97 29.32 -0.03
CA LEU A 365 12.23 29.31 0.71
C LEU A 365 13.37 29.80 -0.20
N PRO A 366 14.14 30.83 0.21
CA PRO A 366 15.32 31.27 -0.52
C PRO A 366 16.35 30.15 -0.62
N PHE A 367 17.15 30.16 -1.70
CA PHE A 367 18.31 29.29 -1.80
C PHE A 367 19.34 29.65 -0.71
N ASP A 368 20.16 28.68 -0.34
CA ASP A 368 21.22 28.83 0.67
C ASP A 368 20.71 29.25 2.07
N ARG A 369 19.43 29.00 2.35
CA ARG A 369 18.82 29.28 3.64
C ARG A 369 17.99 28.08 4.10
N ALA A 370 18.28 27.60 5.30
CA ALA A 370 17.49 26.55 5.91
C ALA A 370 16.09 27.09 6.34
N SER A 371 15.09 26.23 6.28
CA SER A 371 13.74 26.56 6.76
C SER A 371 13.72 26.77 8.27
N GLN A 372 12.71 27.46 8.77
CA GLN A 372 12.32 27.33 10.18
C GLN A 372 12.02 25.85 10.49
N PRO A 373 12.19 25.41 11.76
CA PRO A 373 11.82 24.07 12.16
C PRO A 373 10.38 23.72 11.79
N LEU A 374 10.19 22.68 10.98
CA LEU A 374 8.91 22.16 10.54
C LEU A 374 8.48 21.05 11.50
N VAL A 375 7.56 21.38 12.40
CA VAL A 375 7.12 20.49 13.46
C VAL A 375 6.02 19.55 12.95
N ALA A 376 6.22 18.25 13.13
CA ALA A 376 5.25 17.18 12.89
C ALA A 376 4.99 16.41 14.18
N ASN A 377 4.03 15.48 14.17
CA ASN A 377 3.69 14.70 15.36
C ASN A 377 4.83 13.73 15.80
N ASP A 378 5.68 13.32 14.88
CA ASP A 378 6.75 12.33 15.05
C ASP A 378 8.15 12.97 15.19
N GLY A 379 8.29 14.29 14.94
CA GLY A 379 9.57 14.96 15.03
C GLY A 379 9.59 16.32 14.35
N ILE A 380 10.80 16.82 14.11
CA ILE A 380 11.05 18.13 13.51
C ILE A 380 11.94 17.95 12.27
N ALA A 381 11.50 18.49 11.14
CA ALA A 381 12.29 18.59 9.93
C ALA A 381 12.88 20.01 9.78
N VAL A 382 14.12 20.08 9.31
CA VAL A 382 14.75 21.30 8.79
C VAL A 382 15.18 20.99 7.36
N ILE A 383 14.81 21.85 6.43
CA ILE A 383 15.07 21.65 5.00
C ILE A 383 15.81 22.86 4.41
N ILE A 384 16.57 22.61 3.34
CA ILE A 384 17.15 23.65 2.49
C ILE A 384 16.85 23.30 1.03
N VAL A 385 16.47 24.31 0.24
CA VAL A 385 16.22 24.14 -1.19
C VAL A 385 17.51 24.40 -1.96
N CYS A 386 17.94 23.41 -2.73
CA CYS A 386 19.18 23.47 -3.50
C CYS A 386 18.95 24.02 -4.92
N SER A 387 17.85 23.59 -5.54
CA SER A 387 17.43 24.12 -6.85
C SER A 387 15.90 24.11 -6.97
N ARG A 388 15.39 25.00 -7.80
CA ARG A 388 13.97 25.07 -8.17
C ARG A 388 13.89 25.44 -9.64
N GLU A 389 13.46 24.48 -10.46
CA GLU A 389 13.44 24.64 -11.90
C GLU A 389 12.10 24.20 -12.46
N GLN A 390 11.56 24.97 -13.39
CA GLN A 390 10.47 24.47 -14.21
C GLN A 390 11.03 23.58 -15.31
N LYS A 391 10.65 22.31 -15.29
CA LYS A 391 11.05 21.36 -16.33
C LYS A 391 9.91 20.41 -16.68
N ASN A 392 10.04 19.78 -17.82
CA ASN A 392 9.14 18.71 -18.20
C ASN A 392 9.54 17.44 -17.45
N LEU A 393 8.80 17.11 -16.39
CA LEU A 393 9.02 15.95 -15.52
C LEU A 393 8.57 14.62 -16.16
N ALA A 394 7.89 14.68 -17.31
CA ALA A 394 7.52 13.48 -18.07
C ALA A 394 8.66 13.00 -18.99
N GLN A 395 9.72 13.79 -19.14
CA GLN A 395 10.85 13.41 -19.99
C GLN A 395 11.75 12.45 -19.21
N GLN A 396 11.67 11.18 -19.56
CA GLN A 396 12.49 10.14 -18.94
C GLN A 396 13.93 10.21 -19.48
N SER A 397 14.87 10.09 -18.57
CA SER A 397 16.30 9.95 -18.92
C SER A 397 16.55 8.60 -19.61
N LYS A 398 17.67 8.49 -20.32
CA LYS A 398 18.12 7.22 -20.91
C LYS A 398 18.17 6.08 -19.87
N GLN A 399 18.63 6.39 -18.67
CA GLN A 399 18.75 5.43 -17.57
C GLN A 399 17.38 4.95 -17.06
N GLU A 400 16.40 5.86 -16.94
CA GLU A 400 15.03 5.49 -16.53
C GLU A 400 14.35 4.61 -17.58
N VAL A 401 14.48 4.93 -18.87
CA VAL A 401 13.97 4.08 -19.96
C VAL A 401 14.64 2.72 -19.95
N GLN A 402 15.96 2.66 -19.75
CA GLN A 402 16.70 1.40 -19.63
C GLN A 402 16.20 0.55 -18.46
N ALA A 403 16.02 1.18 -17.30
CA ALA A 403 15.49 0.50 -16.11
C ALA A 403 14.05 0.00 -16.30
N GLN A 404 13.21 0.79 -16.98
CA GLN A 404 11.85 0.38 -17.32
C GLN A 404 11.85 -0.85 -18.23
N LEU A 405 12.57 -0.82 -19.34
CA LEU A 405 12.67 -1.95 -20.28
C LEU A 405 13.20 -3.21 -19.59
N LEU A 406 14.19 -3.05 -18.71
CA LEU A 406 14.71 -4.15 -17.90
C LEU A 406 13.62 -4.75 -17.01
N ASN A 407 12.86 -3.92 -16.29
CA ASN A 407 11.79 -4.37 -15.41
C ASN A 407 10.69 -5.10 -16.18
N GLU A 408 10.27 -4.57 -17.33
CA GLU A 408 9.28 -5.21 -18.22
C GLU A 408 9.74 -6.58 -18.69
N ARG A 409 11.02 -6.71 -19.07
CA ARG A 409 11.63 -7.98 -19.50
C ARG A 409 11.69 -9.00 -18.35
N VAL A 410 12.09 -8.57 -17.17
CA VAL A 410 12.12 -9.41 -15.96
C VAL A 410 10.71 -9.89 -15.61
N GLU A 411 9.72 -9.00 -15.69
CA GLU A 411 8.33 -9.34 -15.38
C GLU A 411 7.74 -10.33 -16.41
N LEU A 412 8.01 -10.10 -17.71
CA LEU A 412 7.58 -11.03 -18.76
C LEU A 412 8.16 -12.43 -18.55
N LEU A 413 9.45 -12.51 -18.29
CA LEU A 413 10.10 -13.78 -18.01
C LEU A 413 9.57 -14.45 -16.74
N SER A 414 9.34 -13.66 -15.69
CA SER A 414 8.73 -14.16 -14.45
C SER A 414 7.38 -14.81 -14.71
N ARG A 415 6.53 -14.15 -15.52
CA ARG A 415 5.22 -14.69 -15.92
C ARG A 415 5.36 -15.98 -16.76
N GLN A 416 6.27 -15.99 -17.74
CA GLN A 416 6.50 -17.16 -18.59
C GLN A 416 7.00 -18.35 -17.78
N LEU A 417 7.97 -18.12 -16.90
CA LEU A 417 8.53 -19.18 -16.06
C LEU A 417 7.48 -19.73 -15.09
N LEU A 418 6.70 -18.86 -14.44
CA LEU A 418 5.62 -19.28 -13.56
C LEU A 418 4.52 -20.05 -14.30
N ALA A 419 4.13 -19.60 -15.50
CA ALA A 419 3.18 -20.31 -16.35
C ALA A 419 3.72 -21.70 -16.75
N ASN A 420 5.03 -21.82 -17.01
CA ASN A 420 5.67 -23.09 -17.28
C ASN A 420 5.66 -24.01 -16.06
N LEU A 421 6.00 -23.50 -14.87
CA LEU A 421 5.94 -24.26 -13.62
C LEU A 421 4.52 -24.78 -13.37
N ARG A 422 3.48 -23.94 -13.55
CA ARG A 422 2.08 -24.36 -13.39
C ARG A 422 1.69 -25.51 -14.32
N ARG A 423 2.12 -25.47 -15.59
CA ARG A 423 1.80 -26.54 -16.57
C ARG A 423 2.43 -27.89 -16.23
N HIS A 424 3.57 -27.89 -15.54
CA HIS A 424 4.30 -29.09 -15.17
C HIS A 424 4.10 -29.52 -13.71
N SER A 425 3.14 -28.89 -13.01
CA SER A 425 2.87 -29.15 -11.60
C SER A 425 1.52 -29.80 -11.40
N THR A 426 1.43 -30.65 -10.39
CA THR A 426 0.16 -31.19 -9.92
C THR A 426 -0.42 -30.24 -8.88
N ILE A 427 -1.56 -29.62 -9.21
CA ILE A 427 -2.28 -28.69 -8.33
C ILE A 427 -3.66 -29.27 -8.06
N ASP A 428 -3.91 -29.69 -6.82
CA ASP A 428 -5.19 -30.20 -6.35
C ASP A 428 -5.87 -29.15 -5.47
N LEU A 429 -6.95 -28.56 -6.00
CA LEU A 429 -7.78 -27.58 -5.29
C LEU A 429 -8.88 -28.33 -4.53
N ARG A 430 -8.97 -28.12 -3.22
CA ARG A 430 -10.01 -28.68 -2.38
C ARG A 430 -11.19 -27.71 -2.29
N PRO A 431 -12.40 -28.10 -2.72
CA PRO A 431 -13.56 -27.20 -2.68
C PRO A 431 -13.91 -26.78 -1.25
N SER A 432 -14.37 -25.54 -1.11
CA SER A 432 -14.76 -24.93 0.17
C SER A 432 -16.10 -25.46 0.69
N GLY A 433 -16.32 -26.76 0.76
CA GLY A 433 -17.64 -27.27 1.13
C GLY A 433 -17.79 -28.80 1.21
N ALA A 434 -16.69 -29.56 1.26
CA ALA A 434 -16.78 -30.98 1.57
C ALA A 434 -16.40 -31.29 3.01
#